data_a0a7729e0ab7bf87ab5011a25773d6a5
#
_entry.id   a0a7729e0ab7bf87ab5011a25773d6a5
#
_cell.length_a   1.000
_cell.length_b   1.000
_cell.length_c   1.000
_cell.angle_alpha   90.00
_cell.angle_beta   90.00
_cell.angle_gamma   90.00
#
_symmetry.space_group_name_H-M   'P 1'
#
loop_
_entity.id
_entity.type
_entity.pdbx_description
1 polymer ?
#
loop_
_entity_poly.entity_id
_entity_poly.type
_entity_poly.pdbx_seq_one_letter_code
_entity_poly.pdbx_strand_id
1 'polypeptide(L)'
;MNKNELQKIAKLMVSPHKGILAADESTGTIKKRFDSINLESTEENRRDWRQLLFQTKSISDYISGVILYDETLRQKTSEGQRIVELLSDNDIVSGIKVDKSTHPLALFPNEVITEGLDGLRERLEEYYEIGARFTKWRAVINIGDNLPTQYAININSYLLALYASLSQEVGLVPIVEPEVLMDGAHSIDRCSEVTDITLNKVFQHLE
;
A
#
# COMPACT_ATOMS: atom_id res chain seq x y z
N MET A 1 1.45 19.29 11.38
CA MET A 1 1.52 18.82 9.97
C MET A 1 2.31 19.84 9.14
N ASN A 2 3.42 19.43 8.52
CA ASN A 2 4.19 20.27 7.60
C ASN A 2 3.72 20.03 6.15
N LYS A 3 2.76 20.83 5.67
CA LYS A 3 2.16 20.70 4.33
C LYS A 3 3.20 20.78 3.21
N ASN A 4 4.25 21.59 3.37
CA ASN A 4 5.30 21.75 2.36
C ASN A 4 6.14 20.47 2.22
N GLU A 5 6.38 19.75 3.31
CA GLU A 5 7.11 18.49 3.31
C GLU A 5 6.30 17.38 2.65
N LEU A 6 5.02 17.25 2.98
CA LEU A 6 4.11 16.32 2.30
C LEU A 6 4.07 16.55 0.78
N GLN A 7 3.97 17.81 0.35
CA GLN A 7 3.99 18.15 -1.07
C GLN A 7 5.32 17.81 -1.75
N LYS A 8 6.45 18.01 -1.05
CA LYS A 8 7.77 17.64 -1.56
C LYS A 8 7.89 16.13 -1.76
N ILE A 9 7.49 15.34 -0.76
CA ILE A 9 7.50 13.87 -0.85
C ILE A 9 6.57 13.39 -1.97
N ALA A 10 5.33 13.89 -2.03
CA ALA A 10 4.39 13.52 -3.08
C ALA A 10 4.94 13.78 -4.50
N LYS A 11 5.63 14.92 -4.70
CA LYS A 11 6.29 15.24 -5.97
C LYS A 11 7.47 14.29 -6.28
N LEU A 12 8.25 13.90 -5.28
CA LEU A 12 9.32 12.92 -5.46
C LEU A 12 8.77 11.55 -5.88
N MET A 13 7.68 11.10 -5.25
CA MET A 13 7.04 9.83 -5.57
C MET A 13 6.57 9.72 -7.02
N VAL A 14 6.13 10.84 -7.61
CA VAL A 14 5.65 10.91 -9.01
C VAL A 14 6.68 11.58 -9.94
N SER A 15 7.95 11.45 -9.64
CA SER A 15 9.03 11.99 -10.49
C SER A 15 8.91 11.48 -11.93
N PRO A 16 9.19 12.33 -12.94
CA PRO A 16 9.13 11.91 -14.33
C PRO A 16 9.95 10.64 -14.61
N HIS A 17 9.38 9.72 -15.38
CA HIS A 17 9.98 8.46 -15.81
C HIS A 17 10.29 7.45 -14.68
N LYS A 18 9.81 7.69 -13.46
CA LYS A 18 9.95 6.77 -12.33
C LYS A 18 8.60 6.27 -11.86
N GLY A 19 8.58 5.03 -11.38
CA GLY A 19 7.42 4.40 -10.75
C GLY A 19 7.64 4.15 -9.26
N ILE A 20 6.60 3.63 -8.60
CA ILE A 20 6.67 3.15 -7.22
C ILE A 20 6.67 1.62 -7.25
N LEU A 21 7.67 1.01 -6.63
CA LEU A 21 7.77 -0.44 -6.50
C LEU A 21 6.93 -0.93 -5.31
N ALA A 22 5.97 -1.81 -5.57
CA ALA A 22 5.26 -2.52 -4.51
C ALA A 22 6.08 -3.77 -4.10
N ALA A 23 6.66 -3.74 -2.90
CA ALA A 23 7.37 -4.83 -2.25
C ALA A 23 6.74 -5.14 -0.87
N ASP A 24 5.43 -4.93 -0.78
CA ASP A 24 4.63 -4.95 0.44
C ASP A 24 3.84 -6.25 0.65
N GLU A 25 4.21 -7.32 -0.08
CA GLU A 25 3.55 -8.61 0.08
C GLU A 25 3.55 -9.04 1.54
N SER A 26 2.36 -9.39 2.05
CA SER A 26 2.25 -10.02 3.37
C SER A 26 3.01 -11.35 3.40
N THR A 27 3.34 -11.83 4.60
CA THR A 27 4.01 -13.12 4.79
C THR A 27 3.28 -14.26 4.07
N GLY A 28 1.94 -14.27 4.07
CA GLY A 28 1.15 -15.26 3.36
C GLY A 28 1.23 -15.14 1.84
N THR A 29 1.29 -13.92 1.32
CA THR A 29 1.38 -13.66 -0.12
C THR A 29 2.75 -14.04 -0.67
N ILE A 30 3.83 -13.63 0.02
CA ILE A 30 5.18 -13.97 -0.42
C ILE A 30 5.46 -15.48 -0.27
N LYS A 31 4.88 -16.13 0.75
CA LYS A 31 4.95 -17.58 0.89
C LYS A 31 4.40 -18.31 -0.34
N LYS A 32 3.24 -17.91 -0.86
CA LYS A 32 2.66 -18.50 -2.06
C LYS A 32 3.58 -18.37 -3.29
N ARG A 33 4.31 -17.27 -3.42
CA ARG A 33 5.31 -17.08 -4.47
C ARG A 33 6.50 -18.02 -4.27
N PHE A 34 7.00 -18.15 -3.06
CA PHE A 34 8.12 -19.03 -2.74
C PHE A 34 7.76 -20.52 -2.90
N ASP A 35 6.54 -20.91 -2.53
CA ASP A 35 6.04 -22.28 -2.74
C ASP A 35 6.10 -22.68 -4.24
N SER A 36 5.86 -21.73 -5.18
CA SER A 36 5.93 -22.02 -6.61
C SER A 36 7.33 -22.32 -7.14
N ILE A 37 8.36 -21.97 -6.39
CA ILE A 37 9.78 -22.25 -6.70
C ILE A 37 10.42 -23.20 -5.67
N ASN A 38 9.62 -23.84 -4.82
CA ASN A 38 10.07 -24.74 -3.75
C ASN A 38 11.08 -24.09 -2.77
N LEU A 39 10.91 -22.79 -2.48
CA LEU A 39 11.71 -22.05 -1.51
C LEU A 39 10.93 -21.90 -0.19
N GLU A 40 11.56 -22.20 0.93
CA GLU A 40 10.96 -22.00 2.24
C GLU A 40 10.81 -20.50 2.55
N SER A 41 9.64 -20.09 3.10
CA SER A 41 9.37 -18.71 3.48
C SER A 41 9.90 -18.40 4.88
N THR A 42 11.21 -18.45 5.05
CA THR A 42 11.89 -17.96 6.25
C THR A 42 11.99 -16.43 6.24
N GLU A 43 12.25 -15.82 7.39
CA GLU A 43 12.50 -14.37 7.47
C GLU A 43 13.71 -13.96 6.63
N GLU A 44 14.77 -14.78 6.63
CA GLU A 44 15.97 -14.54 5.83
C GLU A 44 15.69 -14.56 4.33
N ASN A 45 14.97 -15.57 3.84
CA ASN A 45 14.62 -15.67 2.43
C ASN A 45 13.72 -14.51 1.98
N ARG A 46 12.80 -14.05 2.85
CA ARG A 46 11.98 -12.86 2.57
C ARG A 46 12.80 -11.58 2.54
N ARG A 47 13.77 -11.44 3.45
CA ARG A 47 14.74 -10.34 3.42
C ARG A 47 15.55 -10.35 2.14
N ASP A 48 16.16 -11.50 1.81
CA ASP A 48 17.05 -11.63 0.66
C ASP A 48 16.34 -11.38 -0.67
N TRP A 49 15.09 -11.85 -0.80
CA TRP A 49 14.23 -11.52 -1.93
C TRP A 49 14.05 -10.01 -2.11
N ARG A 50 13.76 -9.29 -1.04
CA ARG A 50 13.55 -7.84 -1.08
C ARG A 50 14.85 -7.08 -1.26
N GLN A 51 15.91 -7.52 -0.59
CA GLN A 51 17.25 -6.96 -0.76
C GLN A 51 17.74 -7.07 -2.21
N LEU A 52 17.53 -8.22 -2.86
CA LEU A 52 17.85 -8.41 -4.28
C LEU A 52 17.18 -7.33 -5.17
N LEU A 53 15.92 -7.02 -4.91
CA LEU A 53 15.23 -5.95 -5.66
C LEU A 53 15.84 -4.58 -5.37
N PHE A 54 16.08 -4.25 -4.11
CA PHE A 54 16.52 -2.92 -3.67
C PHE A 54 17.98 -2.63 -4.02
N GLN A 55 18.82 -3.65 -4.16
CA GLN A 55 20.22 -3.54 -4.58
C GLN A 55 20.40 -3.68 -6.10
N THR A 56 19.34 -3.79 -6.87
CA THR A 56 19.42 -3.83 -8.33
C THR A 56 20.12 -2.57 -8.86
N LYS A 57 21.16 -2.76 -9.67
CA LYS A 57 21.94 -1.64 -10.24
C LYS A 57 21.00 -0.69 -10.99
N SER A 58 21.19 0.60 -10.76
CA SER A 58 20.40 1.68 -11.39
C SER A 58 18.90 1.65 -11.06
N ILE A 59 18.47 0.99 -9.98
CA ILE A 59 17.07 0.98 -9.58
C ILE A 59 16.51 2.39 -9.41
N SER A 60 17.31 3.31 -8.91
CA SER A 60 16.93 4.72 -8.71
C SER A 60 16.66 5.49 -10.00
N ASP A 61 17.11 4.99 -11.16
CA ASP A 61 16.78 5.61 -12.45
C ASP A 61 15.30 5.40 -12.81
N TYR A 62 14.66 4.37 -12.27
CA TYR A 62 13.31 3.92 -12.63
C TYR A 62 12.33 3.93 -11.46
N ILE A 63 12.81 3.91 -10.21
CA ILE A 63 11.98 3.80 -9.01
C ILE A 63 12.22 5.01 -8.11
N SER A 64 11.14 5.70 -7.77
CA SER A 64 11.13 6.87 -6.88
C SER A 64 10.75 6.53 -5.45
N GLY A 65 10.00 5.45 -5.24
CA GLY A 65 9.54 5.01 -3.94
C GLY A 65 9.33 3.50 -3.88
N VAL A 66 9.41 2.93 -2.70
CA VAL A 66 9.15 1.50 -2.44
C VAL A 66 8.14 1.37 -1.32
N ILE A 67 7.05 0.62 -1.55
CA ILE A 67 6.10 0.25 -0.51
C ILE A 67 6.65 -0.99 0.19
N LEU A 68 6.93 -0.88 1.48
CA LEU A 68 7.46 -1.97 2.30
C LEU A 68 6.36 -2.65 3.11
N TYR A 69 6.61 -3.89 3.50
CA TYR A 69 5.87 -4.59 4.54
C TYR A 69 6.50 -4.29 5.92
N ASP A 70 5.74 -4.39 7.01
CA ASP A 70 6.20 -4.04 8.37
C ASP A 70 7.51 -4.75 8.76
N GLU A 71 7.60 -6.06 8.52
CA GLU A 71 8.82 -6.85 8.74
C GLU A 71 10.03 -6.22 8.03
N THR A 72 9.88 -5.86 6.75
CA THR A 72 10.97 -5.35 5.93
C THR A 72 11.41 -3.94 6.33
N LEU A 73 10.47 -3.09 6.71
CA LEU A 73 10.78 -1.75 7.21
C LEU A 73 11.74 -1.79 8.42
N ARG A 74 11.64 -2.85 9.23
CA ARG A 74 12.44 -3.04 10.44
C ARG A 74 13.73 -3.81 10.21
N GLN A 75 13.86 -4.51 9.07
CA GLN A 75 14.99 -5.38 8.76
C GLN A 75 16.26 -4.62 8.38
N LYS A 76 17.36 -5.35 8.47
CA LYS A 76 18.66 -4.98 7.90
C LYS A 76 19.01 -5.91 6.75
N THR A 77 19.84 -5.43 5.84
CA THR A 77 20.48 -6.25 4.81
C THR A 77 21.35 -7.34 5.43
N SER A 78 21.80 -8.29 4.64
CA SER A 78 22.79 -9.30 5.05
C SER A 78 24.10 -8.69 5.54
N GLU A 79 24.44 -7.46 5.09
CA GLU A 79 25.61 -6.69 5.48
C GLU A 79 25.38 -5.81 6.72
N GLY A 80 24.16 -5.79 7.29
CA GLY A 80 23.81 -5.07 8.50
C GLY A 80 23.31 -3.63 8.34
N GLN A 81 23.19 -3.11 7.11
CA GLN A 81 22.59 -1.82 6.81
C GLN A 81 21.06 -1.89 6.95
N ARG A 82 20.42 -0.87 7.51
CA ARG A 82 18.94 -0.83 7.56
C ARG A 82 18.37 -0.69 6.15
N ILE A 83 17.27 -1.40 5.86
CA ILE A 83 16.60 -1.34 4.54
C ILE A 83 16.20 0.11 4.19
N VAL A 84 15.70 0.87 5.14
CA VAL A 84 15.31 2.27 4.92
C VAL A 84 16.52 3.17 4.59
N GLU A 85 17.69 2.88 5.14
CA GLU A 85 18.93 3.58 4.83
C GLU A 85 19.44 3.21 3.43
N LEU A 86 19.42 1.91 3.09
CA LEU A 86 19.76 1.45 1.74
C LEU A 86 18.91 2.15 0.67
N LEU A 87 17.60 2.29 0.89
CA LEU A 87 16.71 3.00 -0.04
C LEU A 87 17.03 4.50 -0.09
N SER A 88 17.24 5.13 1.06
CA SER A 88 17.57 6.56 1.15
C SER A 88 18.89 6.89 0.48
N ASP A 89 19.92 6.05 0.62
CA ASP A 89 21.23 6.21 -0.03
C ASP A 89 21.14 6.13 -1.56
N ASN A 90 20.06 5.55 -2.08
CA ASN A 90 19.73 5.49 -3.51
C ASN A 90 18.67 6.52 -3.94
N ASP A 91 18.38 7.54 -3.13
CA ASP A 91 17.35 8.55 -3.42
C ASP A 91 15.94 7.97 -3.64
N ILE A 92 15.64 6.85 -2.99
CA ILE A 92 14.34 6.15 -3.06
C ILE A 92 13.55 6.39 -1.77
N VAL A 93 12.33 6.89 -1.90
CA VAL A 93 11.45 7.15 -0.76
C VAL A 93 10.91 5.84 -0.19
N SER A 94 11.07 5.62 1.10
CA SER A 94 10.50 4.47 1.80
C SER A 94 9.03 4.72 2.17
N GLY A 95 8.16 3.77 1.84
CA GLY A 95 6.76 3.75 2.24
C GLY A 95 6.39 2.46 2.96
N ILE A 96 5.20 2.42 3.51
CA ILE A 96 4.73 1.31 4.35
C ILE A 96 3.26 0.97 4.09
N LYS A 97 2.97 -0.30 3.89
CA LYS A 97 1.60 -0.84 3.91
C LYS A 97 1.09 -0.87 5.35
N VAL A 98 0.00 -0.15 5.61
CA VAL A 98 -0.53 0.01 6.97
C VAL A 98 -1.86 -0.69 7.22
N ASP A 99 -2.58 -1.11 6.17
CA ASP A 99 -3.78 -1.92 6.33
C ASP A 99 -3.45 -3.32 6.89
N LYS A 100 -4.45 -3.94 7.54
CA LYS A 100 -4.38 -5.28 8.13
C LYS A 100 -5.20 -6.31 7.35
N SER A 101 -5.23 -6.18 6.02
CA SER A 101 -5.95 -7.05 5.10
C SER A 101 -7.46 -6.82 5.02
N THR A 102 -8.09 -7.50 4.08
CA THR A 102 -9.53 -7.48 3.87
C THR A 102 -10.21 -8.60 4.66
N HIS A 103 -11.40 -8.29 5.18
CA HIS A 103 -12.28 -9.21 5.89
C HIS A 103 -13.67 -9.20 5.28
N PRO A 104 -14.47 -10.26 5.42
CA PRO A 104 -15.85 -10.26 4.94
C PRO A 104 -16.66 -9.10 5.53
N LEU A 105 -17.35 -8.35 4.68
CA LEU A 105 -18.25 -7.31 5.14
C LEU A 105 -19.51 -7.97 5.74
N ALA A 106 -19.77 -7.72 7.02
CA ALA A 106 -20.84 -8.36 7.75
C ALA A 106 -22.20 -8.14 7.07
N LEU A 107 -22.95 -9.21 6.83
CA LEU A 107 -24.26 -9.25 6.15
C LEU A 107 -24.25 -8.90 4.65
N PHE A 108 -23.08 -8.71 4.04
CA PHE A 108 -22.92 -8.42 2.62
C PHE A 108 -22.07 -9.52 1.95
N PRO A 109 -22.68 -10.60 1.47
CA PRO A 109 -21.95 -11.72 0.88
C PRO A 109 -21.09 -11.29 -0.30
N ASN A 110 -19.87 -11.82 -0.39
CA ASN A 110 -18.89 -11.55 -1.44
C ASN A 110 -18.34 -10.11 -1.49
N GLU A 111 -18.67 -9.29 -0.49
CA GLU A 111 -18.05 -7.98 -0.30
C GLU A 111 -17.10 -7.99 0.89
N VAL A 112 -16.11 -7.11 0.87
CA VAL A 112 -15.08 -7.06 1.89
C VAL A 112 -14.90 -5.64 2.42
N ILE A 113 -14.37 -5.57 3.63
CA ILE A 113 -13.93 -4.34 4.28
C ILE A 113 -12.44 -4.48 4.61
N THR A 114 -11.69 -3.41 4.46
CA THR A 114 -10.27 -3.41 4.88
C THR A 114 -10.16 -2.89 6.29
N GLU A 115 -9.47 -3.64 7.14
CA GLU A 115 -9.27 -3.31 8.55
C GLU A 115 -7.87 -2.75 8.81
N GLY A 116 -7.66 -2.19 10.02
CA GLY A 116 -6.35 -1.71 10.46
C GLY A 116 -6.32 -0.32 11.07
N LEU A 117 -7.48 0.31 11.31
CA LEU A 117 -7.54 1.64 11.97
C LEU A 117 -7.21 1.59 13.46
N ASP A 118 -7.51 0.46 14.14
CA ASP A 118 -7.21 0.32 15.56
C ASP A 118 -5.70 0.41 15.81
N GLY A 119 -5.29 1.35 16.65
CA GLY A 119 -3.89 1.66 16.96
C GLY A 119 -3.09 2.15 15.74
N LEU A 120 -3.76 2.69 14.72
CA LEU A 120 -3.07 3.16 13.52
C LEU A 120 -2.24 4.40 13.80
N ARG A 121 -2.70 5.34 14.64
CA ARG A 121 -1.98 6.58 14.95
C ARG A 121 -0.59 6.27 15.52
N GLU A 122 -0.53 5.43 16.53
CA GLU A 122 0.71 5.05 17.20
C GLU A 122 1.66 4.32 16.24
N ARG A 123 1.12 3.45 15.38
CA ARG A 123 1.92 2.76 14.34
C ARG A 123 2.47 3.74 13.29
N LEU A 124 1.71 4.75 12.90
CA LEU A 124 2.15 5.75 11.93
C LEU A 124 3.30 6.62 12.50
N GLU A 125 3.20 7.00 13.76
CA GLU A 125 4.28 7.72 14.47
C GLU A 125 5.55 6.88 14.49
N GLU A 126 5.46 5.61 14.88
CA GLU A 126 6.59 4.68 14.87
C GLU A 126 7.19 4.53 13.47
N TYR A 127 6.37 4.34 12.44
CA TYR A 127 6.85 4.18 11.07
C TYR A 127 7.55 5.43 10.54
N TYR A 128 7.06 6.61 10.90
CA TYR A 128 7.71 7.87 10.56
C TYR A 128 9.11 7.96 11.19
N GLU A 129 9.24 7.62 12.46
CA GLU A 129 10.52 7.59 13.20
C GLU A 129 11.50 6.55 12.62
N ILE A 130 11.01 5.39 12.17
CA ILE A 130 11.83 4.38 11.50
C ILE A 130 12.40 4.90 10.17
N GLY A 131 11.67 5.77 9.47
CA GLY A 131 12.12 6.35 8.19
C GLY A 131 11.10 6.29 7.05
N ALA A 132 9.89 5.77 7.25
CA ALA A 132 8.83 5.87 6.25
C ALA A 132 8.44 7.33 5.99
N ARG A 133 8.07 7.64 4.74
CA ARG A 133 7.62 8.98 4.32
C ARG A 133 6.28 8.94 3.59
N PHE A 134 5.81 7.76 3.22
CA PHE A 134 4.46 7.57 2.69
C PHE A 134 3.85 6.26 3.19
N THR A 135 2.54 6.18 3.08
CA THR A 135 1.76 5.01 3.50
C THR A 135 0.94 4.48 2.33
N LYS A 136 0.50 3.23 2.43
CA LYS A 136 -0.45 2.63 1.47
C LYS A 136 -1.52 1.87 2.23
N TRP A 137 -2.78 2.09 1.79
CA TRP A 137 -3.94 1.34 2.24
C TRP A 137 -4.79 0.95 1.03
N ARG A 138 -5.02 -0.35 0.88
CA ARG A 138 -5.80 -0.92 -0.19
C ARG A 138 -7.21 -1.27 0.29
N ALA A 139 -8.24 -0.75 -0.35
CA ALA A 139 -9.60 -1.26 -0.28
C ALA A 139 -9.89 -2.08 -1.53
N VAL A 140 -10.69 -3.14 -1.41
CA VAL A 140 -11.02 -4.05 -2.52
C VAL A 140 -12.50 -3.98 -2.80
N ILE A 141 -12.85 -3.72 -4.05
CA ILE A 141 -14.24 -3.63 -4.55
C ILE A 141 -14.45 -4.72 -5.60
N ASN A 142 -15.30 -5.68 -5.28
CA ASN A 142 -15.67 -6.77 -6.16
C ASN A 142 -16.78 -6.34 -7.13
N ILE A 143 -16.73 -6.79 -8.39
CA ILE A 143 -17.81 -6.65 -9.35
C ILE A 143 -18.47 -8.02 -9.54
N GLY A 144 -19.81 -8.05 -9.51
CA GLY A 144 -20.61 -9.26 -9.71
C GLY A 144 -22.08 -8.93 -9.91
N ASP A 145 -22.94 -9.95 -9.83
CA ASP A 145 -24.38 -9.75 -9.89
C ASP A 145 -24.85 -8.94 -8.68
N ASN A 146 -25.37 -7.72 -8.93
CA ASN A 146 -25.75 -6.73 -7.93
C ASN A 146 -24.60 -6.25 -7.01
N LEU A 147 -23.35 -6.41 -7.43
CA LEU A 147 -22.16 -5.92 -6.72
C LEU A 147 -21.38 -4.91 -7.56
N PRO A 148 -20.69 -3.95 -6.92
CA PRO A 148 -20.71 -3.68 -5.48
C PRO A 148 -22.01 -3.03 -5.01
N THR A 149 -22.34 -3.20 -3.73
CA THR A 149 -23.40 -2.43 -3.09
C THR A 149 -22.92 -1.00 -2.81
N GLN A 150 -23.85 -0.06 -2.77
CA GLN A 150 -23.54 1.32 -2.36
C GLN A 150 -22.98 1.39 -0.93
N TYR A 151 -23.38 0.46 -0.07
CA TYR A 151 -22.86 0.37 1.30
C TYR A 151 -21.38 0.00 1.31
N ALA A 152 -20.97 -1.02 0.56
CA ALA A 152 -19.56 -1.45 0.48
C ALA A 152 -18.66 -0.34 -0.10
N ILE A 153 -19.11 0.34 -1.17
CA ILE A 153 -18.37 1.48 -1.74
C ILE A 153 -18.22 2.59 -0.69
N ASN A 154 -19.34 2.96 -0.03
CA ASN A 154 -19.34 4.08 0.92
C ASN A 154 -18.44 3.82 2.13
N ILE A 155 -18.56 2.64 2.76
CA ILE A 155 -17.77 2.34 3.96
C ILE A 155 -16.27 2.22 3.66
N ASN A 156 -15.88 1.56 2.56
CA ASN A 156 -14.47 1.48 2.17
C ASN A 156 -13.89 2.86 1.80
N SER A 157 -14.66 3.70 1.10
CA SER A 157 -14.25 5.07 0.78
C SER A 157 -14.06 5.94 2.03
N TYR A 158 -14.95 5.82 3.01
CA TYR A 158 -14.83 6.51 4.29
C TYR A 158 -13.57 6.08 5.05
N LEU A 159 -13.29 4.77 5.13
CA LEU A 159 -12.09 4.26 5.80
C LEU A 159 -10.81 4.72 5.11
N LEU A 160 -10.78 4.79 3.77
CA LEU A 160 -9.67 5.33 3.00
C LEU A 160 -9.41 6.80 3.35
N ALA A 161 -10.45 7.61 3.47
CA ALA A 161 -10.31 9.03 3.84
C ALA A 161 -9.82 9.21 5.28
N LEU A 162 -10.35 8.41 6.21
CA LEU A 162 -9.94 8.46 7.61
C LEU A 162 -8.48 8.04 7.79
N TYR A 163 -8.06 6.95 7.14
CA TYR A 163 -6.66 6.53 7.10
C TYR A 163 -5.74 7.62 6.51
N ALA A 164 -6.17 8.25 5.42
CA ALA A 164 -5.41 9.32 4.77
C ALA A 164 -5.18 10.51 5.70
N SER A 165 -6.22 10.93 6.42
CA SER A 165 -6.13 12.01 7.41
C SER A 165 -5.15 11.68 8.53
N LEU A 166 -5.20 10.46 9.08
CA LEU A 166 -4.27 9.99 10.11
C LEU A 166 -2.82 9.98 9.61
N SER A 167 -2.59 9.52 8.37
CA SER A 167 -1.25 9.54 7.77
C SER A 167 -0.70 10.95 7.61
N GLN A 168 -1.50 11.88 7.11
CA GLN A 168 -1.10 13.28 6.94
C GLN A 168 -0.83 13.99 8.26
N GLU A 169 -1.58 13.68 9.31
CA GLU A 169 -1.39 14.23 10.65
C GLU A 169 0.04 13.99 11.17
N VAL A 170 0.57 12.80 10.93
CA VAL A 170 1.94 12.39 11.32
C VAL A 170 3.00 12.92 10.34
N GLY A 171 2.62 13.33 9.14
CA GLY A 171 3.57 13.81 8.12
C GLY A 171 3.91 12.76 7.05
N LEU A 172 3.07 11.74 6.90
CA LEU A 172 3.20 10.70 5.86
C LEU A 172 2.25 10.99 4.70
N VAL A 173 2.73 10.82 3.47
CA VAL A 173 1.90 10.96 2.26
C VAL A 173 1.06 9.70 2.06
N PRO A 174 -0.28 9.75 2.06
CA PRO A 174 -1.11 8.57 1.88
C PRO A 174 -1.26 8.18 0.40
N ILE A 175 -1.01 6.92 0.06
CA ILE A 175 -1.52 6.30 -1.16
C ILE A 175 -2.89 5.72 -0.83
N VAL A 176 -3.93 6.34 -1.39
CA VAL A 176 -5.33 5.92 -1.28
C VAL A 176 -5.62 4.98 -2.45
N GLU A 177 -5.79 3.68 -2.18
CA GLU A 177 -5.92 2.64 -3.22
C GLU A 177 -7.31 1.96 -3.17
N PRO A 178 -8.34 2.56 -3.81
CA PRO A 178 -9.62 1.89 -4.01
C PRO A 178 -9.52 0.95 -5.23
N GLU A 179 -9.11 -0.30 -5.00
CA GLU A 179 -8.95 -1.27 -6.07
C GLU A 179 -10.29 -1.88 -6.47
N VAL A 180 -10.76 -1.53 -7.66
CA VAL A 180 -11.85 -2.23 -8.33
C VAL A 180 -11.25 -3.43 -9.06
N LEU A 181 -11.66 -4.66 -8.69
CA LEU A 181 -11.10 -5.88 -9.27
C LEU A 181 -11.49 -6.00 -10.74
N MET A 182 -10.48 -6.22 -11.57
CA MET A 182 -10.67 -6.42 -13.01
C MET A 182 -11.06 -7.86 -13.38
N ASP A 183 -10.83 -8.81 -12.47
CA ASP A 183 -11.12 -10.23 -12.69
C ASP A 183 -12.61 -10.50 -12.59
N GLY A 184 -13.15 -11.31 -13.51
CA GLY A 184 -14.56 -11.71 -13.51
C GLY A 184 -15.15 -11.77 -14.91
N ALA A 185 -16.48 -11.94 -14.99
CA ALA A 185 -17.25 -12.04 -16.24
C ALA A 185 -17.88 -10.69 -16.66
N HIS A 186 -17.64 -9.62 -15.94
CA HIS A 186 -18.21 -8.29 -16.24
C HIS A 186 -17.50 -7.63 -17.46
N SER A 187 -18.23 -6.71 -18.11
CA SER A 187 -17.69 -5.95 -19.24
C SER A 187 -16.76 -4.84 -18.78
N ILE A 188 -15.95 -4.32 -19.70
CA ILE A 188 -15.13 -3.12 -19.46
C ILE A 188 -15.97 -1.90 -19.12
N ASP A 189 -17.17 -1.76 -19.72
CA ASP A 189 -18.09 -0.66 -19.43
C ASP A 189 -18.57 -0.73 -17.98
N ARG A 190 -18.89 -1.94 -17.47
CA ARG A 190 -19.27 -2.13 -16.06
C ARG A 190 -18.09 -1.83 -15.12
N CYS A 191 -16.89 -2.23 -15.47
CA CYS A 191 -15.69 -1.90 -14.71
C CYS A 191 -15.47 -0.38 -14.64
N SER A 192 -15.62 0.32 -15.75
CA SER A 192 -15.51 1.79 -15.83
C SER A 192 -16.57 2.47 -14.94
N GLU A 193 -17.84 2.05 -15.04
CA GLU A 193 -18.92 2.58 -14.22
C GLU A 193 -18.65 2.44 -12.72
N VAL A 194 -18.26 1.23 -12.28
CA VAL A 194 -17.95 0.96 -10.86
C VAL A 194 -16.75 1.77 -10.39
N THR A 195 -15.73 1.92 -11.25
CA THR A 195 -14.55 2.72 -10.95
C THR A 195 -14.92 4.19 -10.77
N ASP A 196 -15.73 4.75 -11.66
CA ASP A 196 -16.18 6.14 -11.57
C ASP A 196 -16.98 6.40 -10.29
N ILE A 197 -17.93 5.51 -9.95
CA ILE A 197 -18.72 5.61 -8.72
C ILE A 197 -17.81 5.55 -7.50
N THR A 198 -16.87 4.61 -7.48
CA THR A 198 -15.94 4.41 -6.36
C THR A 198 -15.02 5.62 -6.18
N LEU A 199 -14.39 6.10 -7.25
CA LEU A 199 -13.52 7.29 -7.19
C LEU A 199 -14.28 8.54 -6.74
N ASN A 200 -15.46 8.79 -7.31
CA ASN A 200 -16.30 9.91 -6.88
C ASN A 200 -16.61 9.85 -5.37
N LYS A 201 -16.91 8.66 -4.85
CA LYS A 201 -17.19 8.48 -3.42
C LYS A 201 -15.94 8.70 -2.56
N VAL A 202 -14.78 8.21 -3.00
CA VAL A 202 -13.51 8.42 -2.30
C VAL A 202 -13.19 9.92 -2.23
N PHE A 203 -13.26 10.65 -3.35
CA PHE A 203 -12.97 12.08 -3.37
C PHE A 203 -13.97 12.90 -2.53
N GLN A 204 -15.25 12.51 -2.50
CA GLN A 204 -16.23 13.13 -1.60
C GLN A 204 -15.88 13.02 -0.12
N HIS A 205 -15.22 11.92 0.29
CA HIS A 205 -14.80 11.74 1.68
C HIS A 205 -13.42 12.38 1.99
N LEU A 206 -12.61 12.63 0.97
CA LEU A 206 -11.31 13.29 1.12
C LEU A 206 -11.41 14.82 1.22
N GLU A 207 -12.53 15.41 0.78
CA GLU A 207 -12.85 16.84 0.94
C GLU A 207 -13.20 17.20 2.39
#